data_4097288f0dfce6c5994c2052ee1a52c8
#
_entry.id   4097288f0dfce6c5994c2052ee1a52c8
#
_cell.length_a   1.000
_cell.length_b   1.000
_cell.length_c   1.000
_cell.angle_alpha   90.00
_cell.angle_beta   90.00
_cell.angle_gamma   90.00
#
_symmetry.space_group_name_H-M   'P 1'
#
loop_
_entity.id
_entity.type
_entity.pdbx_description
1 polymer ?
#
loop_
_entity_poly.entity_id
_entity_poly.type
_entity_poly.pdbx_seq_one_letter_code
_entity_poly.pdbx_strand_id
1 'polypeptide(L)'
;MDAITSLHRALEAGQSGDELRGFFTADAVTVEHPNLIKPAGARMSADEMAAASVKGAGLLSSQKYDVHSTVRSGDTTIVRLTWTGVLRTGEQLVAHIAQFVDTRDGLISSIETYDCYEPF
;
A
#
# COMPACT_ATOMS: atom_id res chain seq x y z
N MET A 1 -12.24 -10.56 6.82
CA MET A 1 -11.00 -9.77 6.61
C MET A 1 -11.40 -8.53 5.82
N ASP A 2 -11.00 -7.36 6.25
CA ASP A 2 -11.30 -6.14 5.50
C ASP A 2 -10.46 -6.00 4.23
N ALA A 3 -10.85 -5.08 3.35
CA ALA A 3 -10.23 -4.94 2.04
C ALA A 3 -8.74 -4.56 2.12
N ILE A 4 -8.35 -3.69 3.07
CA ILE A 4 -6.95 -3.28 3.18
C ILE A 4 -6.07 -4.42 3.70
N THR A 5 -6.55 -5.22 4.64
CA THR A 5 -5.81 -6.40 5.12
C THR A 5 -5.65 -7.41 3.99
N SER A 6 -6.71 -7.63 3.21
CA SER A 6 -6.64 -8.53 2.05
C SER A 6 -5.63 -8.03 1.01
N LEU A 7 -5.57 -6.72 0.77
CA LEU A 7 -4.58 -6.12 -0.13
C LEU A 7 -3.16 -6.33 0.40
N HIS A 8 -2.92 -6.10 1.70
CA HIS A 8 -1.59 -6.32 2.29
C HIS A 8 -1.15 -7.77 2.11
N ARG A 9 -2.06 -8.75 2.36
CA ARG A 9 -1.72 -10.17 2.19
C ARG A 9 -1.43 -10.52 0.72
N ALA A 10 -2.18 -9.95 -0.21
CA ALA A 10 -1.94 -10.15 -1.64
C ALA A 10 -0.57 -9.62 -2.06
N LEU A 11 -0.19 -8.42 -1.59
CA LEU A 11 1.12 -7.83 -1.86
C LEU A 11 2.25 -8.68 -1.28
N GLU A 12 2.10 -9.18 -0.05
CA GLU A 12 3.07 -10.07 0.57
C GLU A 12 3.21 -11.39 -0.20
N ALA A 13 2.13 -11.86 -0.82
CA ALA A 13 2.13 -13.06 -1.65
C ALA A 13 2.73 -12.84 -3.05
N GLY A 14 3.16 -11.62 -3.37
CA GLY A 14 3.78 -11.28 -4.64
C GLY A 14 2.80 -10.94 -5.76
N GLN A 15 1.52 -10.75 -5.45
CA GLN A 15 0.55 -10.32 -6.45
C GLN A 15 0.82 -8.89 -6.89
N SER A 16 0.56 -8.60 -8.16
CA SER A 16 0.78 -7.29 -8.76
C SER A 16 -0.09 -7.09 -10.00
N GLY A 17 -0.14 -5.85 -10.50
CA GLY A 17 -0.85 -5.54 -11.73
C GLY A 17 -2.34 -5.83 -11.63
N ASP A 18 -2.88 -6.49 -12.65
CA ASP A 18 -4.31 -6.77 -12.75
C ASP A 18 -4.84 -7.62 -11.59
N GLU A 19 -3.99 -8.42 -10.95
CA GLU A 19 -4.36 -9.21 -9.77
C GLU A 19 -4.86 -8.34 -8.62
N LEU A 20 -4.43 -7.08 -8.55
CA LEU A 20 -4.82 -6.15 -7.49
C LEU A 20 -6.10 -5.37 -7.79
N ARG A 21 -6.55 -5.36 -9.05
CA ARG A 21 -7.69 -4.53 -9.48
C ARG A 21 -8.98 -4.83 -8.71
N GLY A 22 -9.19 -6.09 -8.38
CA GLY A 22 -10.39 -6.54 -7.67
C GLY A 22 -10.55 -6.01 -6.24
N PHE A 23 -9.50 -5.42 -5.67
CA PHE A 23 -9.57 -4.80 -4.34
C PHE A 23 -10.13 -3.37 -4.38
N PHE A 24 -10.19 -2.75 -5.55
CA PHE A 24 -10.48 -1.33 -5.71
C PHE A 24 -11.77 -1.07 -6.48
N THR A 25 -12.42 0.06 -6.15
CA THR A 25 -13.47 0.60 -7.02
C THR A 25 -12.84 1.10 -8.32
N ALA A 26 -13.65 1.20 -9.38
CA ALA A 26 -13.16 1.65 -10.69
C ALA A 26 -12.59 3.07 -10.65
N ASP A 27 -13.14 3.93 -9.78
CA ASP A 27 -12.73 5.33 -9.61
C ASP A 27 -11.78 5.55 -8.42
N ALA A 28 -11.19 4.49 -7.89
CA ALA A 28 -10.31 4.59 -6.73
C ALA A 28 -9.09 5.49 -6.99
N VAL A 29 -8.68 6.19 -5.95
CA VAL A 29 -7.52 7.07 -5.96
C VAL A 29 -6.62 6.70 -4.80
N THR A 30 -5.32 6.62 -5.06
CA THR A 30 -4.31 6.47 -4.02
C THR A 30 -3.44 7.70 -3.97
N VAL A 31 -3.16 8.17 -2.76
CA VAL A 31 -2.28 9.32 -2.51
C VAL A 31 -1.16 8.86 -1.58
N GLU A 32 0.07 9.01 -2.05
CA GLU A 32 1.26 8.83 -1.23
C GLU A 32 1.88 10.20 -1.01
N HIS A 33 1.97 10.62 0.25
CA HIS A 33 2.56 11.92 0.57
C HIS A 33 4.07 11.91 0.35
N PRO A 34 4.69 13.09 0.14
CA PRO A 34 6.14 13.19 -0.05
C PRO A 34 6.91 12.42 1.03
N ASN A 35 7.87 11.64 0.61
CA ASN A 35 8.68 10.81 1.49
C ASN A 35 10.08 10.61 0.89
N LEU A 36 10.93 9.86 1.59
CA LEU A 36 12.32 9.69 1.20
C LEU A 36 12.50 8.99 -0.15
N ILE A 37 11.59 8.07 -0.48
CA ILE A 37 11.62 7.33 -1.76
C ILE A 37 11.01 8.14 -2.89
N LYS A 38 9.93 8.86 -2.61
CA LYS A 38 9.20 9.70 -3.56
C LYS A 38 9.08 11.11 -3.01
N PRO A 39 10.11 11.95 -3.20
CA PRO A 39 10.13 13.30 -2.62
C PRO A 39 8.96 14.19 -3.04
N ALA A 40 8.39 13.96 -4.23
CA ALA A 40 7.22 14.69 -4.71
C ALA A 40 5.88 14.03 -4.32
N GLY A 41 5.94 12.86 -3.68
CA GLY A 41 4.75 12.05 -3.46
C GLY A 41 4.21 11.46 -4.77
N ALA A 42 3.01 10.89 -4.70
CA ALA A 42 2.34 10.35 -5.88
C ALA A 42 0.83 10.37 -5.68
N ARG A 43 0.10 10.64 -6.75
CA ARG A 43 -1.35 10.51 -6.82
C ARG A 43 -1.67 9.63 -8.02
N MET A 44 -2.35 8.52 -7.78
CA MET A 44 -2.57 7.51 -8.81
C MET A 44 -4.01 7.06 -8.86
N SER A 45 -4.51 6.82 -10.08
CA SER A 45 -5.73 6.05 -10.30
C SER A 45 -5.48 4.57 -9.98
N ALA A 46 -6.56 3.77 -9.95
CA ALA A 46 -6.43 2.33 -9.76
C ALA A 46 -5.59 1.69 -10.87
N ASP A 47 -5.71 2.15 -12.12
CA ASP A 47 -4.90 1.65 -13.24
C ASP A 47 -3.42 1.99 -13.08
N GLU A 48 -3.13 3.23 -12.70
CA GLU A 48 -1.76 3.68 -12.48
C GLU A 48 -1.12 2.95 -11.31
N MET A 49 -1.88 2.72 -10.23
CA MET A 49 -1.41 1.97 -9.07
C MET A 49 -1.11 0.51 -9.44
N ALA A 50 -1.99 -0.12 -10.22
CA ALA A 50 -1.76 -1.48 -10.71
C ALA A 50 -0.47 -1.56 -11.55
N ALA A 51 -0.25 -0.61 -12.46
CA ALA A 51 0.97 -0.56 -13.26
C ALA A 51 2.22 -0.34 -12.38
N ALA A 52 2.13 0.57 -11.41
CA ALA A 52 3.24 0.86 -10.49
C ALA A 52 3.59 -0.37 -9.62
N SER A 53 2.61 -1.16 -9.23
CA SER A 53 2.82 -2.36 -8.42
C SER A 53 3.66 -3.43 -9.13
N VAL A 54 3.59 -3.49 -10.45
CA VAL A 54 4.42 -4.41 -11.25
C VAL A 54 5.89 -4.03 -11.11
N LYS A 55 6.22 -2.73 -11.19
CA LYS A 55 7.59 -2.26 -10.98
C LYS A 55 8.07 -2.57 -9.56
N GLY A 56 7.24 -2.29 -8.55
CA GLY A 56 7.57 -2.59 -7.17
C GLY A 56 7.85 -4.08 -6.94
N ALA A 57 7.00 -4.95 -7.48
CA ALA A 57 7.18 -6.39 -7.38
C ALA A 57 8.49 -6.84 -8.06
N GLY A 58 8.90 -6.17 -9.14
CA GLY A 58 10.16 -6.46 -9.82
C GLY A 58 11.40 -6.08 -9.00
N LEU A 59 11.29 -5.13 -8.08
CA LEU A 59 12.39 -4.66 -7.26
C LEU A 59 12.55 -5.44 -5.95
N LEU A 60 11.47 -6.04 -5.45
CA LEU A 60 11.42 -6.69 -4.15
C LEU A 60 11.57 -8.20 -4.27
N SER A 61 12.37 -8.81 -3.40
CA SER A 61 12.36 -10.25 -3.18
C SER A 61 11.28 -10.66 -2.18
N SER A 62 10.96 -9.78 -1.22
CA SER A 62 9.88 -9.99 -0.25
C SER A 62 9.42 -8.68 0.34
N GLN A 63 8.21 -8.67 0.91
CA GLN A 63 7.72 -7.55 1.71
C GLN A 63 6.78 -8.06 2.79
N LYS A 64 6.69 -7.30 3.88
CA LYS A 64 5.85 -7.64 5.02
C LYS A 64 5.17 -6.40 5.57
N TYR A 65 3.91 -6.55 5.91
CA TYR A 65 3.07 -5.53 6.55
C TYR A 65 2.77 -5.97 7.99
N ASP A 66 3.44 -5.38 8.97
CA ASP A 66 3.18 -5.61 10.39
C ASP A 66 2.22 -4.55 10.90
N VAL A 67 0.96 -4.91 11.03
CA VAL A 67 -0.08 -3.98 11.49
C VAL A 67 -0.06 -3.89 13.02
N HIS A 68 0.08 -2.67 13.54
CA HIS A 68 0.13 -2.40 14.98
C HIS A 68 -1.24 -2.02 15.53
N SER A 69 -2.04 -1.28 14.77
CA SER A 69 -3.38 -0.91 15.18
C SER A 69 -4.26 -0.62 13.97
N THR A 70 -5.55 -0.88 14.15
CA THR A 70 -6.58 -0.58 13.16
C THR A 70 -7.73 0.09 13.89
N VAL A 71 -8.13 1.27 13.41
CA VAL A 71 -9.28 2.01 13.92
C VAL A 71 -10.27 2.18 12.78
N ARG A 72 -11.52 1.87 13.03
CA ARG A 72 -12.58 1.96 12.04
C ARG A 72 -13.62 2.99 12.47
N SER A 73 -13.99 3.87 11.55
CA SER A 73 -15.05 4.85 11.74
C SER A 73 -15.86 4.97 10.46
N GLY A 74 -17.10 4.46 10.46
CA GLY A 74 -17.91 4.40 9.24
C GLY A 74 -17.21 3.59 8.15
N ASP A 75 -17.04 4.22 7.00
CA ASP A 75 -16.38 3.61 5.85
C ASP A 75 -14.86 3.87 5.79
N THR A 76 -14.32 4.52 6.83
CA THR A 76 -12.89 4.82 6.93
C THR A 76 -12.21 3.87 7.90
N THR A 77 -11.11 3.28 7.46
CA THR A 77 -10.23 2.47 8.28
C THR A 77 -8.86 3.14 8.35
N ILE A 78 -8.37 3.36 9.57
CA ILE A 78 -7.04 3.93 9.80
C ILE A 78 -6.13 2.80 10.27
N VAL A 79 -5.06 2.57 9.54
CA VAL A 79 -4.12 1.48 9.82
C VAL A 79 -2.75 2.08 10.13
N ARG A 80 -2.19 1.67 11.25
CA ARG A 80 -0.80 2.00 11.61
C ARG A 80 0.01 0.72 11.53
N LEU A 81 1.08 0.76 10.74
CA LEU A 81 1.87 -0.44 10.46
C LEU A 81 3.36 -0.11 10.28
N THR A 82 4.18 -1.15 10.31
CA THR A 82 5.56 -1.11 9.84
C THR A 82 5.66 -1.99 8.60
N TRP A 83 6.15 -1.41 7.52
CA TRP A 83 6.43 -2.12 6.29
C TRP A 83 7.92 -2.42 6.21
N THR A 84 8.26 -3.66 5.86
CA THR A 84 9.63 -4.08 5.61
C THR A 84 9.69 -4.66 4.21
N GLY A 85 10.53 -4.07 3.35
CA GLY A 85 10.81 -4.58 2.02
C GLY A 85 12.25 -5.03 1.91
N VAL A 86 12.47 -6.16 1.26
CA VAL A 86 13.80 -6.65 0.93
C VAL A 86 13.97 -6.55 -0.57
N LEU A 87 14.93 -5.74 -1.01
CA LEU A 87 15.25 -5.59 -2.42
C LEU A 87 15.93 -6.86 -2.95
N ARG A 88 15.87 -7.07 -4.25
CA ARG A 88 16.56 -8.21 -4.88
C ARG A 88 18.07 -8.12 -4.73
N THR A 89 18.61 -6.93 -4.44
CA THR A 89 20.02 -6.71 -4.10
C THR A 89 20.37 -7.18 -2.70
N GLY A 90 19.37 -7.51 -1.86
CA GLY A 90 19.54 -7.91 -0.46
C GLY A 90 19.38 -6.76 0.53
N GLU A 91 19.32 -5.51 0.08
CA GLU A 91 19.10 -4.35 0.95
C GLU A 91 17.70 -4.38 1.54
N GLN A 92 17.57 -3.94 2.78
CA GLN A 92 16.29 -3.89 3.49
C GLN A 92 15.85 -2.44 3.66
N LEU A 93 14.59 -2.19 3.36
CA LEU A 93 13.92 -0.91 3.61
C LEU A 93 12.88 -1.10 4.70
N VAL A 94 12.79 -0.14 5.62
CA VAL A 94 11.79 -0.13 6.69
C VAL A 94 11.06 1.20 6.66
N ALA A 95 9.74 1.16 6.66
CA ALA A 95 8.89 2.35 6.72
C ALA A 95 7.84 2.21 7.82
N HIS A 96 7.67 3.26 8.60
CA HIS A 96 6.58 3.40 9.55
C HIS A 96 5.45 4.14 8.86
N ILE A 97 4.29 3.52 8.75
CA ILE A 97 3.24 3.95 7.84
C ILE A 97 1.93 4.15 8.57
N ALA A 98 1.22 5.22 8.23
CA ALA A 98 -0.19 5.41 8.52
C ALA A 98 -0.97 5.45 7.21
N GLN A 99 -2.00 4.62 7.10
CA GLN A 99 -2.88 4.59 5.93
C GLN A 99 -4.30 4.95 6.37
N PHE A 100 -4.91 5.86 5.61
CA PHE A 100 -6.32 6.21 5.73
C PHE A 100 -7.04 5.60 4.53
N VAL A 101 -7.90 4.63 4.79
CA VAL A 101 -8.52 3.80 3.74
C VAL A 101 -10.03 3.99 3.78
N ASP A 102 -10.59 4.49 2.68
CA ASP A 102 -12.05 4.54 2.51
C ASP A 102 -12.50 3.37 1.66
N THR A 103 -13.64 2.79 2.03
CA THR A 103 -14.23 1.69 1.29
C THR A 103 -15.66 2.03 0.86
N ARG A 104 -16.08 1.41 -0.24
CA ARG A 104 -17.44 1.49 -0.77
C ARG A 104 -17.81 0.11 -1.32
N ASP A 105 -18.91 -0.44 -0.80
CA ASP A 105 -19.37 -1.79 -1.18
C ASP A 105 -18.30 -2.88 -1.02
N GLY A 106 -17.51 -2.77 0.05
CA GLY A 106 -16.45 -3.74 0.36
C GLY A 106 -15.18 -3.57 -0.46
N LEU A 107 -15.10 -2.57 -1.35
CA LEU A 107 -13.93 -2.28 -2.16
C LEU A 107 -13.26 -0.98 -1.70
N ILE A 108 -11.95 -0.87 -1.91
CA ILE A 108 -11.20 0.33 -1.58
C ILE A 108 -11.50 1.41 -2.59
N SER A 109 -12.01 2.56 -2.10
CA SER A 109 -12.28 3.74 -2.93
C SER A 109 -11.16 4.78 -2.83
N SER A 110 -10.41 4.81 -1.72
CA SER A 110 -9.22 5.64 -1.62
C SER A 110 -8.25 5.09 -0.58
N ILE A 111 -6.97 5.35 -0.80
CA ILE A 111 -5.92 5.17 0.21
C ILE A 111 -5.10 6.45 0.24
N GLU A 112 -4.93 7.01 1.44
CA GLU A 112 -3.98 8.08 1.69
C GLU A 112 -2.90 7.55 2.62
N THR A 113 -1.63 7.63 2.19
CA THR A 113 -0.52 7.01 2.91
C THR A 113 0.52 8.05 3.31
N TYR A 114 0.93 7.97 4.57
CA TYR A 114 2.03 8.74 5.16
C TYR A 114 3.15 7.75 5.47
N ASP A 115 4.26 7.84 4.75
CA ASP A 115 5.39 6.92 4.87
C ASP A 115 6.58 7.61 5.52
N CYS A 116 7.04 7.07 6.64
CA CYS A 116 8.24 7.54 7.32
C CYS A 116 9.31 6.45 7.24
N TYR A 117 10.26 6.60 6.30
CA TYR A 117 11.32 5.63 6.10
C TYR A 117 12.42 5.77 7.13
N GLU A 118 12.91 4.65 7.64
CA GLU A 118 14.17 4.64 8.39
C GLU A 118 15.32 4.94 7.44
N PRO A 119 16.41 5.56 7.94
CA PRO A 119 17.57 5.87 7.10
C PRO A 119 18.16 4.61 6.43
N PHE A 120 18.56 4.78 5.20
CA PHE A 120 19.17 3.68 4.41
C PHE A 120 20.23 4.21 3.45
#